data_ffd90c535c4d94e1edb5f65f472cc00c
#
_entry.id   ffd90c535c4d94e1edb5f65f472cc00c
#
_cell.length_a   1.000
_cell.length_b   1.000
_cell.length_c   1.000
_cell.angle_alpha   90.00
_cell.angle_beta   90.00
_cell.angle_gamma   90.00
#
_symmetry.space_group_name_H-M   'P 1'
#
loop_
_entity.id
_entity.type
_entity.pdbx_description
1 polymer ?
#
loop_
_entity_poly.entity_id
_entity_poly.type
_entity_poly.pdbx_seq_one_letter_code
_entity_poly.pdbx_strand_id
1 'polypeptide(L)'
;MNVRYRKKITCILLMTVLSISGCGQASTAGNVQDTVTLQTTEESDRVDTGFVVTNPDSYDSADTAILVDINSVDNTVTLLNLDLGKQYTLSVDGTTRYADKYGKAISLEQLGEGDIVDVTFLKTKKHLTTLQLSRSAWQYDDVERYDLNTVRREVTIGEEVFKLSRDTRYFSQGHSIEEMDLNPSDILTFHGIDTTVLSVTVEKGHGYLRLVNDENFIGGWLEIGQEQIVRITEDMLVTVPEGSYQVDISYNGGGGTKNVVINRNEETALDIGDLEVAEAKYGMVLFSMNPSGAELYIDGSQADPSQPITLEYGIHQIIAKADGYKSLTQYLRVAQESAGVDVELDKVDSDSDSDESTGSSASTSSTATSAT
;
A
#
# COMPACT_ATOMS: atom_id res chain seq x y z
N MET A 1 14.92 -16.98 -15.80
CA MET A 1 16.03 -16.06 -16.09
C MET A 1 15.50 -14.96 -17.02
N ASN A 2 14.83 -13.97 -16.46
CA ASN A 2 14.25 -12.86 -17.21
C ASN A 2 14.75 -11.56 -16.61
N VAL A 3 15.60 -10.91 -17.39
CA VAL A 3 16.22 -9.63 -17.10
C VAL A 3 15.20 -8.51 -17.37
N ARG A 4 14.78 -7.79 -16.33
CA ARG A 4 13.96 -6.59 -16.47
C ARG A 4 14.85 -5.41 -16.88
N TYR A 5 14.61 -4.89 -18.08
CA TYR A 5 15.20 -3.66 -18.60
C TYR A 5 14.63 -2.44 -17.85
N ARG A 6 15.47 -1.81 -17.01
CA ARG A 6 15.20 -0.46 -16.51
C ARG A 6 15.58 0.55 -17.58
N LYS A 7 14.61 1.26 -18.14
CA LYS A 7 14.86 2.44 -18.99
C LYS A 7 15.40 3.57 -18.12
N LYS A 8 16.68 3.85 -18.25
CA LYS A 8 17.30 5.09 -17.74
C LYS A 8 16.98 6.22 -18.73
N ILE A 9 16.19 7.19 -18.28
CA ILE A 9 16.01 8.46 -18.99
C ILE A 9 17.20 9.33 -18.63
N THR A 10 18.09 9.51 -19.59
CA THR A 10 19.23 10.44 -19.46
C THR A 10 18.73 11.81 -19.93
N CYS A 11 18.54 12.72 -18.97
CA CYS A 11 18.32 14.13 -19.26
C CYS A 11 19.67 14.79 -19.57
N ILE A 12 19.89 15.12 -20.84
CA ILE A 12 21.05 15.93 -21.29
C ILE A 12 20.70 17.39 -21.01
N LEU A 13 21.36 17.97 -20.04
CA LEU A 13 21.30 19.40 -19.74
C LEU A 13 22.32 20.12 -20.63
N LEU A 14 21.83 20.89 -21.58
CA LEU A 14 22.62 21.75 -22.46
C LEU A 14 22.96 23.04 -21.70
N MET A 15 24.21 23.19 -21.23
CA MET A 15 24.75 24.45 -20.69
C MET A 15 25.14 25.38 -21.86
N THR A 16 24.42 26.46 -22.03
CA THR A 16 24.87 27.61 -22.83
C THR A 16 25.54 28.61 -21.90
N VAL A 17 26.83 28.74 -22.05
CA VAL A 17 27.67 29.80 -21.45
C VAL A 17 27.49 31.06 -22.26
N LEU A 18 26.92 32.10 -21.67
CA LEU A 18 26.93 33.45 -22.23
C LEU A 18 27.90 34.31 -21.42
N SER A 19 29.06 34.53 -21.96
CA SER A 19 30.05 35.51 -21.49
C SER A 19 29.68 36.90 -22.00
N ILE A 20 29.39 37.83 -21.11
CA ILE A 20 29.30 39.24 -21.41
C ILE A 20 30.35 39.98 -20.61
N SER A 21 31.40 40.40 -21.30
CA SER A 21 32.38 41.37 -20.82
C SER A 21 31.78 42.76 -20.98
N GLY A 22 31.74 43.53 -19.92
CA GLY A 22 31.40 44.95 -19.93
C GLY A 22 32.21 45.72 -18.90
N CYS A 23 33.29 46.37 -19.36
CA CYS A 23 34.02 47.42 -18.64
C CYS A 23 33.22 48.71 -18.64
N GLY A 24 33.17 49.42 -17.53
CA GLY A 24 32.62 50.80 -17.48
C GLY A 24 32.66 51.46 -16.11
N GLN A 25 33.75 52.11 -15.84
CA GLN A 25 34.00 53.37 -15.10
C GLN A 25 33.39 53.66 -13.73
N ALA A 26 34.29 54.03 -12.87
CA ALA A 26 34.13 54.56 -11.54
C ALA A 26 33.41 55.91 -11.51
N SER A 27 32.58 56.13 -10.50
CA SER A 27 32.41 57.42 -9.85
C SER A 27 32.12 57.23 -8.37
N THR A 28 32.86 58.00 -7.65
CA THR A 28 33.04 58.17 -6.21
C THR A 28 31.78 58.49 -5.40
N ALA A 29 31.86 58.07 -4.14
CA ALA A 29 31.34 58.65 -2.92
C ALA A 29 30.00 58.09 -2.38
N GLY A 30 30.10 57.53 -1.19
CA GLY A 30 28.97 57.25 -0.32
C GLY A 30 29.26 56.03 0.61
N ASN A 31 30.10 56.28 1.59
CA ASN A 31 30.44 55.35 2.65
C ASN A 31 29.20 55.17 3.54
N VAL A 32 28.54 53.98 3.49
CA VAL A 32 27.74 53.48 4.60
C VAL A 32 28.09 52.03 4.75
N GLN A 33 29.07 51.75 5.55
CA GLN A 33 29.31 50.47 6.15
C GLN A 33 28.35 50.33 7.33
N ASP A 34 27.22 49.72 7.10
CA ASP A 34 26.45 49.13 8.19
C ASP A 34 26.95 47.69 8.38
N THR A 35 28.02 47.59 9.13
CA THR A 35 28.43 46.34 9.75
C THR A 35 27.44 46.06 10.89
N VAL A 36 26.48 45.18 10.66
CA VAL A 36 25.66 44.67 11.75
C VAL A 36 26.50 43.76 12.61
N THR A 37 27.11 44.35 13.66
CA THR A 37 27.76 43.57 14.71
C THR A 37 26.67 43.03 15.63
N LEU A 38 26.43 41.73 15.59
CA LEU A 38 25.57 41.06 16.56
C LEU A 38 26.32 41.07 17.92
N GLN A 39 26.03 42.06 18.73
CA GLN A 39 26.42 42.05 20.15
C GLN A 39 25.33 41.33 20.94
N THR A 40 25.68 40.25 21.59
CA THR A 40 24.94 39.72 22.74
C THR A 40 24.90 40.75 23.84
N THR A 41 23.77 41.42 24.00
CA THR A 41 23.53 42.29 25.13
C THR A 41 22.17 41.91 25.77
N GLU A 42 22.22 41.87 27.09
CA GLU A 42 21.15 41.54 28.01
C GLU A 42 19.84 42.29 27.76
N GLU A 43 18.78 41.66 28.18
CA GLU A 43 17.38 42.00 28.16
C GLU A 43 17.08 43.44 28.55
N SER A 44 16.65 44.30 27.62
CA SER A 44 15.78 45.42 27.86
C SER A 44 15.12 45.91 26.56
N ASP A 45 13.77 45.99 26.58
CA ASP A 45 12.88 46.69 25.67
C ASP A 45 13.11 46.52 24.16
N ARG A 46 12.76 45.35 23.61
CA ARG A 46 12.63 45.19 22.18
C ARG A 46 11.21 45.49 21.75
N VAL A 47 11.06 46.51 20.94
CA VAL A 47 9.91 46.69 20.07
C VAL A 47 9.79 45.46 19.21
N ASP A 48 8.67 44.77 19.30
CA ASP A 48 8.37 43.57 18.50
C ASP A 48 8.31 43.97 17.02
N THR A 49 9.38 43.75 16.29
CA THR A 49 9.49 44.04 14.85
C THR A 49 8.82 42.99 13.96
N GLY A 50 8.16 41.99 14.55
CA GLY A 50 7.50 40.92 13.80
C GLY A 50 8.46 39.91 13.13
N PHE A 51 9.78 40.08 13.30
CA PHE A 51 10.77 39.12 12.81
C PHE A 51 11.45 38.43 13.98
N VAL A 52 11.17 37.15 14.16
CA VAL A 52 11.87 36.30 15.12
C VAL A 52 12.99 35.57 14.38
N VAL A 53 14.25 36.02 14.55
CA VAL A 53 15.42 35.26 14.08
C VAL A 53 15.69 34.19 15.13
N THR A 54 15.29 32.95 14.84
CA THR A 54 15.63 31.80 15.67
C THR A 54 16.91 31.18 15.11
N ASN A 55 17.94 31.03 15.93
CA ASN A 55 19.10 30.25 15.55
C ASN A 55 18.71 28.76 15.62
N PRO A 56 18.79 27.97 14.52
CA PRO A 56 18.42 26.55 14.52
C PRO A 56 19.20 25.73 15.54
N ASP A 57 20.38 26.18 15.94
CA ASP A 57 21.22 25.51 16.95
C ASP A 57 20.87 25.88 18.39
N SER A 58 19.93 26.81 18.62
CA SER A 58 19.46 27.16 19.96
C SER A 58 18.10 26.50 20.23
N TYR A 59 18.11 25.49 21.04
CA TYR A 59 16.93 24.79 21.54
C TYR A 59 17.08 24.50 23.04
N ASP A 60 15.98 24.32 23.74
CA ASP A 60 15.94 23.98 25.16
C ASP A 60 15.31 22.61 25.44
N SER A 61 14.78 21.96 24.39
CA SER A 61 14.10 20.69 24.48
C SER A 61 14.36 19.83 23.23
N ALA A 62 14.42 18.54 23.45
CA ALA A 62 14.57 17.52 22.38
C ALA A 62 13.78 16.28 22.71
N ASP A 63 13.09 15.72 21.71
CA ASP A 63 12.28 14.52 21.86
C ASP A 63 12.45 13.62 20.63
N THR A 64 12.19 12.30 20.82
CA THR A 64 11.83 11.39 19.71
C THR A 64 10.33 11.21 19.72
N ALA A 65 9.70 11.41 18.57
CA ALA A 65 8.25 11.47 18.44
C ALA A 65 7.74 10.82 17.16
N ILE A 66 6.45 10.48 17.14
CA ILE A 66 5.73 10.17 15.91
C ILE A 66 5.15 11.47 15.36
N LEU A 67 5.33 11.72 14.07
CA LEU A 67 4.68 12.81 13.35
C LEU A 67 3.21 12.44 13.14
N VAL A 68 2.30 13.20 13.75
CA VAL A 68 0.87 12.92 13.76
C VAL A 68 0.13 13.72 12.69
N ASP A 69 0.52 14.99 12.49
CA ASP A 69 -0.14 15.89 11.55
C ASP A 69 0.78 17.04 11.14
N ILE A 70 0.63 17.44 9.88
CA ILE A 70 1.29 18.61 9.29
C ILE A 70 0.20 19.58 8.81
N ASN A 71 0.00 20.66 9.54
CA ASN A 71 -0.95 21.71 9.14
C ASN A 71 -0.22 22.86 8.44
N SER A 72 -0.25 22.84 7.11
CA SER A 72 0.39 23.86 6.27
C SER A 72 -0.35 25.21 6.29
N VAL A 73 -1.63 25.26 6.69
CA VAL A 73 -2.41 26.50 6.78
C VAL A 73 -2.00 27.28 8.02
N ASP A 74 -1.88 26.60 9.14
CA ASP A 74 -1.52 27.19 10.43
C ASP A 74 0.00 27.19 10.68
N ASN A 75 0.78 26.60 9.78
CA ASN A 75 2.21 26.40 9.93
C ASN A 75 2.55 25.70 11.25
N THR A 76 1.93 24.55 11.49
CA THR A 76 2.17 23.75 12.69
C THR A 76 2.38 22.29 12.37
N VAL A 77 3.12 21.62 13.25
CA VAL A 77 3.24 20.15 13.26
C VAL A 77 2.78 19.63 14.61
N THR A 78 2.06 18.52 14.58
CA THR A 78 1.59 17.82 15.77
C THR A 78 2.40 16.52 15.92
N LEU A 79 2.94 16.34 17.10
CA LEU A 79 3.88 15.28 17.46
C LEU A 79 3.37 14.48 18.66
N LEU A 80 3.60 13.18 18.66
CA LEU A 80 3.37 12.30 19.80
C LEU A 80 4.73 11.89 20.38
N ASN A 81 5.09 12.41 21.55
CA ASN A 81 6.31 12.04 22.25
C ASN A 81 6.29 10.54 22.63
N LEU A 82 7.31 9.79 22.24
CA LEU A 82 7.37 8.34 22.45
C LEU A 82 7.59 7.96 23.91
N ASP A 83 8.34 8.77 24.66
CA ASP A 83 8.65 8.47 26.05
C ASP A 83 7.48 8.78 26.99
N LEU A 84 6.76 9.87 26.72
CA LEU A 84 5.69 10.37 27.57
C LEU A 84 4.30 9.92 27.13
N GLY A 85 4.14 9.45 25.88
CA GLY A 85 2.85 9.14 25.27
C GLY A 85 1.92 10.36 25.15
N LYS A 86 2.49 11.58 25.11
CA LYS A 86 1.73 12.84 25.04
C LYS A 86 1.88 13.53 23.71
N GLN A 87 0.74 13.97 23.17
CA GLN A 87 0.67 14.75 21.96
C GLN A 87 0.85 16.25 22.26
N TYR A 88 1.59 16.94 21.39
CA TYR A 88 1.81 18.38 21.47
C TYR A 88 1.99 18.97 20.06
N THR A 89 1.71 20.27 19.91
CA THR A 89 1.80 20.98 18.64
C THR A 89 2.84 22.09 18.74
N LEU A 90 3.68 22.19 17.73
CA LEU A 90 4.73 23.21 17.59
C LEU A 90 4.51 24.01 16.30
N SER A 91 4.82 25.30 16.35
CA SER A 91 4.86 26.16 15.16
C SER A 91 6.13 25.91 14.36
N VAL A 92 6.03 26.02 13.05
CA VAL A 92 7.12 25.94 12.10
C VAL A 92 7.19 27.23 11.27
N ASP A 93 8.39 27.58 10.82
CA ASP A 93 8.61 28.71 9.92
C ASP A 93 9.82 28.48 9.01
N GLY A 94 10.23 29.48 8.26
CA GLY A 94 11.38 29.41 7.35
C GLY A 94 12.73 29.19 8.05
N THR A 95 12.80 29.20 9.37
CA THR A 95 14.00 28.92 10.16
C THR A 95 14.05 27.48 10.66
N THR A 96 12.93 26.74 10.55
CA THR A 96 12.85 25.32 10.92
C THR A 96 13.65 24.49 9.92
N ARG A 97 14.51 23.64 10.43
CA ARG A 97 15.32 22.72 9.61
C ARG A 97 14.67 21.37 9.52
N TYR A 98 14.49 20.87 8.28
CA TYR A 98 14.01 19.50 8.01
C TYR A 98 15.14 18.67 7.45
N ALA A 99 15.31 17.44 7.91
CA ALA A 99 16.38 16.56 7.48
C ALA A 99 15.95 15.09 7.41
N ASP A 100 16.58 14.36 6.47
CA ASP A 100 16.49 12.91 6.44
C ASP A 100 17.29 12.27 7.60
N LYS A 101 17.22 10.94 7.73
CA LYS A 101 17.93 10.21 8.78
C LYS A 101 19.45 10.37 8.75
N TYR A 102 20.04 10.88 7.66
CA TYR A 102 21.47 11.13 7.52
C TYR A 102 21.85 12.59 7.77
N GLY A 103 20.86 13.46 8.03
CA GLY A 103 21.06 14.89 8.25
C GLY A 103 21.11 15.72 6.98
N LYS A 104 20.78 15.15 5.83
CA LYS A 104 20.64 15.90 4.57
C LYS A 104 19.32 16.66 4.59
N ALA A 105 19.37 17.94 4.20
CA ALA A 105 18.16 18.76 4.13
C ALA A 105 17.13 18.19 3.14
N ILE A 106 15.88 18.17 3.59
CA ILE A 106 14.69 17.75 2.82
C ILE A 106 13.61 18.84 2.93
N SER A 107 12.54 18.71 2.17
CA SER A 107 11.36 19.57 2.34
C SER A 107 10.35 18.96 3.33
N LEU A 108 9.47 19.78 3.87
CA LEU A 108 8.42 19.32 4.81
C LEU A 108 7.47 18.30 4.13
N GLU A 109 7.21 18.46 2.84
CA GLU A 109 6.35 17.56 2.06
C GLU A 109 6.91 16.15 1.87
N GLN A 110 8.19 15.94 2.21
CA GLN A 110 8.83 14.61 2.19
C GLN A 110 8.67 13.86 3.51
N LEU A 111 8.02 14.48 4.48
CA LEU A 111 7.68 13.89 5.76
C LEU A 111 6.19 13.60 5.79
N GLY A 112 5.80 12.49 6.39
CA GLY A 112 4.43 12.00 6.44
C GLY A 112 3.98 11.62 7.85
N GLU A 113 2.67 11.44 7.99
CA GLU A 113 2.11 10.86 9.19
C GLU A 113 2.71 9.49 9.46
N GLY A 114 2.93 9.21 10.73
CA GLY A 114 3.54 7.96 11.16
C GLY A 114 5.06 7.99 11.17
N ASP A 115 5.72 8.95 10.51
CA ASP A 115 7.17 9.07 10.55
C ASP A 115 7.70 9.21 11.98
N ILE A 116 8.77 8.48 12.27
CA ILE A 116 9.47 8.61 13.55
C ILE A 116 10.57 9.63 13.39
N VAL A 117 10.49 10.68 14.18
CA VAL A 117 11.33 11.86 14.05
C VAL A 117 12.05 12.20 15.35
N ASP A 118 13.28 12.69 15.22
CA ASP A 118 14.02 13.33 16.29
C ASP A 118 13.85 14.85 16.14
N VAL A 119 13.32 15.50 17.15
CA VAL A 119 12.97 16.92 17.11
C VAL A 119 13.71 17.73 18.17
N THR A 120 14.06 18.96 17.80
CA THR A 120 14.53 19.98 18.75
C THR A 120 13.63 21.19 18.68
N PHE A 121 13.35 21.81 19.82
CA PHE A 121 12.40 22.92 19.89
C PHE A 121 12.65 23.86 21.08
N LEU A 122 12.05 25.04 21.00
CA LEU A 122 11.97 26.03 22.08
C LEU A 122 10.62 25.85 22.79
N LYS A 123 10.64 25.23 23.98
CA LYS A 123 9.44 24.86 24.73
C LYS A 123 8.54 26.04 25.06
N THR A 124 9.14 27.14 25.55
CA THR A 124 8.39 28.34 25.93
C THR A 124 7.71 29.01 24.73
N LYS A 125 8.37 29.00 23.59
CA LYS A 125 7.84 29.56 22.33
C LYS A 125 6.96 28.59 21.56
N LYS A 126 6.94 27.31 21.94
CA LYS A 126 6.33 26.22 21.20
C LYS A 126 6.77 26.21 19.73
N HIS A 127 8.03 26.46 19.48
CA HIS A 127 8.60 26.62 18.15
C HIS A 127 9.60 25.49 17.84
N LEU A 128 9.38 24.81 16.71
CA LEU A 128 10.24 23.72 16.22
C LEU A 128 11.48 24.30 15.56
N THR A 129 12.65 23.87 16.00
CA THR A 129 13.93 24.30 15.39
C THR A 129 14.45 23.29 14.41
N THR A 130 14.34 21.99 14.70
CA THR A 130 14.75 20.90 13.80
C THR A 130 13.76 19.75 13.88
N LEU A 131 13.44 19.18 12.71
CA LEU A 131 12.72 17.92 12.57
C LEU A 131 13.51 17.03 11.63
N GLN A 132 13.99 15.92 12.13
CA GLN A 132 14.83 14.98 11.38
C GLN A 132 14.22 13.58 11.48
N LEU A 133 14.18 12.82 10.38
CA LEU A 133 13.84 11.39 10.43
C LEU A 133 14.81 10.67 11.37
N SER A 134 14.28 9.93 12.33
CA SER A 134 15.10 9.29 13.36
C SER A 134 16.03 8.24 12.76
N ARG A 135 17.28 8.26 13.18
CA ARG A 135 18.29 7.28 12.75
C ARG A 135 18.05 5.88 13.28
N SER A 136 17.38 5.78 14.41
CA SER A 136 17.03 4.52 15.04
C SER A 136 15.78 3.87 14.44
N ALA A 137 15.02 4.63 13.67
CA ALA A 137 13.81 4.14 13.04
C ALA A 137 14.09 3.33 11.77
N TRP A 138 13.33 2.26 11.62
CA TRP A 138 13.15 1.53 10.37
C TRP A 138 11.79 1.83 9.77
N GLN A 139 11.66 1.64 8.47
CA GLN A 139 10.45 1.86 7.70
C GLN A 139 10.33 0.79 6.61
N TYR A 140 9.13 0.23 6.48
CA TYR A 140 8.72 -0.64 5.39
C TYR A 140 7.58 0.02 4.64
N ASP A 141 7.84 0.48 3.44
CA ASP A 141 6.89 1.19 2.59
C ASP A 141 6.08 0.23 1.72
N ASP A 142 4.85 0.62 1.42
CA ASP A 142 3.97 -0.04 0.44
C ASP A 142 3.88 -1.56 0.64
N VAL A 143 3.72 -2.00 1.88
CA VAL A 143 3.63 -3.43 2.21
C VAL A 143 2.26 -3.96 1.82
N GLU A 144 2.22 -4.79 0.76
CA GLU A 144 1.00 -5.45 0.27
C GLU A 144 0.76 -6.80 0.96
N ARG A 145 1.82 -7.42 1.49
CA ARG A 145 1.75 -8.75 2.12
C ARG A 145 2.31 -8.71 3.52
N TYR A 146 1.43 -8.86 4.47
CA TYR A 146 1.74 -8.93 5.90
C TYR A 146 0.76 -9.86 6.60
N ASP A 147 1.16 -10.42 7.73
CA ASP A 147 0.27 -11.14 8.63
C ASP A 147 0.14 -10.38 9.95
N LEU A 148 -1.04 -9.79 10.17
CA LEU A 148 -1.35 -9.01 11.36
C LEU A 148 -2.07 -9.89 12.38
N ASN A 149 -1.34 -10.35 13.41
CA ASN A 149 -1.91 -11.14 14.48
C ASN A 149 -2.27 -10.28 15.70
N THR A 150 -3.52 -9.86 15.77
CA THR A 150 -4.04 -8.98 16.83
C THR A 150 -4.04 -9.66 18.21
N VAL A 151 -4.14 -10.99 18.26
CA VAL A 151 -4.15 -11.77 19.50
C VAL A 151 -2.74 -11.86 20.10
N ARG A 152 -1.73 -12.15 19.29
CA ARG A 152 -0.33 -12.20 19.70
C ARG A 152 0.29 -10.80 19.76
N ARG A 153 -0.37 -9.82 19.16
CA ARG A 153 0.14 -8.46 18.99
C ARG A 153 1.47 -8.44 18.24
N GLU A 154 1.47 -9.07 17.10
CA GLU A 154 2.62 -9.22 16.22
C GLU A 154 2.20 -8.96 14.77
N VAL A 155 3.12 -8.49 13.99
CA VAL A 155 2.99 -8.42 12.52
C VAL A 155 4.20 -9.09 11.90
N THR A 156 3.93 -9.95 10.91
CA THR A 156 4.98 -10.56 10.08
C THR A 156 5.06 -9.82 8.75
N ILE A 157 6.24 -9.34 8.40
CA ILE A 157 6.53 -8.66 7.13
C ILE A 157 7.68 -9.43 6.47
N GLY A 158 7.37 -10.14 5.38
CA GLY A 158 8.33 -11.07 4.79
C GLY A 158 8.68 -12.21 5.75
N GLU A 159 9.95 -12.29 6.18
CA GLU A 159 10.44 -13.29 7.13
C GLU A 159 10.60 -12.74 8.56
N GLU A 160 10.36 -11.43 8.75
CA GLU A 160 10.60 -10.75 10.02
C GLU A 160 9.31 -10.56 10.82
N VAL A 161 9.40 -10.79 12.14
CA VAL A 161 8.28 -10.64 13.08
C VAL A 161 8.52 -9.44 13.98
N PHE A 162 7.58 -8.52 13.97
CA PHE A 162 7.60 -7.31 14.79
C PHE A 162 6.48 -7.31 15.81
N LYS A 163 6.71 -6.67 16.95
CA LYS A 163 5.73 -6.53 18.03
C LYS A 163 4.87 -5.29 17.83
N LEU A 164 3.57 -5.45 18.05
CA LEU A 164 2.62 -4.36 18.17
C LEU A 164 2.39 -4.05 19.65
N SER A 165 2.57 -2.80 20.04
CA SER A 165 2.27 -2.36 21.40
C SER A 165 0.84 -1.82 21.49
N ARG A 166 0.36 -1.54 22.71
CA ARG A 166 -0.89 -0.79 22.88
C ARG A 166 -0.77 0.67 22.48
N ASP A 167 0.47 1.13 22.38
CA ASP A 167 0.79 2.51 22.01
C ASP A 167 1.11 2.66 20.51
N THR A 168 1.06 1.57 19.74
CA THR A 168 1.13 1.62 18.27
C THR A 168 0.00 2.49 17.74
N ARG A 169 0.32 3.44 16.87
CA ARG A 169 -0.62 4.38 16.27
C ARG A 169 -0.91 4.00 14.83
N TYR A 170 -2.16 4.20 14.44
CA TYR A 170 -2.63 3.89 13.09
C TYR A 170 -3.15 5.15 12.45
N PHE A 171 -2.81 5.37 11.18
CA PHE A 171 -3.16 6.58 10.45
C PHE A 171 -3.74 6.25 9.07
N SER A 172 -4.65 7.09 8.60
CA SER A 172 -5.22 7.02 7.26
C SER A 172 -5.67 8.41 6.83
N GLN A 173 -5.13 8.93 5.73
CA GLN A 173 -5.51 10.20 5.12
C GLN A 173 -5.55 11.40 6.09
N GLY A 174 -4.55 11.58 6.92
CA GLY A 174 -4.50 12.69 7.84
C GLY A 174 -5.24 12.48 9.16
N HIS A 175 -5.70 11.26 9.44
CA HIS A 175 -6.51 10.97 10.61
C HIS A 175 -6.01 9.75 11.36
N SER A 176 -6.05 9.83 12.68
CA SER A 176 -5.83 8.64 13.52
C SER A 176 -7.03 7.72 13.40
N ILE A 177 -6.75 6.43 13.19
CA ILE A 177 -7.74 5.34 13.10
C ILE A 177 -7.45 4.29 14.18
N GLU A 178 -8.34 3.32 14.33
CA GLU A 178 -8.14 2.17 15.21
C GLU A 178 -7.60 0.96 14.43
N GLU A 179 -6.95 0.03 15.13
CA GLU A 179 -6.42 -1.22 14.54
C GLU A 179 -7.52 -2.03 13.81
N MET A 180 -8.76 -1.98 14.34
CA MET A 180 -9.91 -2.68 13.77
C MET A 180 -10.44 -2.09 12.46
N ASP A 181 -10.01 -0.87 12.12
CA ASP A 181 -10.38 -0.22 10.86
C ASP A 181 -9.49 -0.69 9.69
N LEU A 182 -8.44 -1.47 9.97
CA LEU A 182 -7.57 -2.05 8.96
C LEU A 182 -8.21 -3.29 8.33
N ASN A 183 -7.98 -3.45 7.04
CA ASN A 183 -8.37 -4.63 6.29
C ASN A 183 -7.12 -5.34 5.74
N PRO A 184 -7.10 -6.69 5.67
CA PRO A 184 -5.99 -7.43 5.07
C PRO A 184 -5.65 -7.07 3.62
N SER A 185 -6.56 -6.40 2.92
CA SER A 185 -6.35 -5.90 1.55
C SER A 185 -5.71 -4.51 1.49
N ASP A 186 -5.52 -3.83 2.64
CA ASP A 186 -4.90 -2.52 2.67
C ASP A 186 -3.39 -2.63 2.39
N ILE A 187 -2.85 -1.62 1.72
CA ILE A 187 -1.41 -1.45 1.58
C ILE A 187 -0.93 -0.52 2.68
N LEU A 188 0.02 -1.00 3.48
CA LEU A 188 0.44 -0.33 4.71
C LEU A 188 1.91 0.07 4.67
N THR A 189 2.22 1.19 5.30
CA THR A 189 3.60 1.57 5.67
C THR A 189 3.77 1.37 7.17
N PHE A 190 4.82 0.66 7.56
CA PHE A 190 5.13 0.38 8.96
C PHE A 190 6.38 1.14 9.38
N HIS A 191 6.33 1.77 10.55
CA HIS A 191 7.48 2.41 11.16
C HIS A 191 7.72 1.85 12.56
N GLY A 192 8.98 1.69 12.91
CA GLY A 192 9.32 1.18 14.23
C GLY A 192 10.76 1.44 14.65
N ILE A 193 11.04 1.04 15.88
CA ILE A 193 12.38 1.04 16.47
C ILE A 193 12.65 -0.36 17.03
N ASP A 194 13.84 -0.88 16.82
CA ASP A 194 14.23 -2.25 17.18
C ASP A 194 13.23 -3.27 16.59
N THR A 195 12.55 -4.03 17.42
CA THR A 195 11.54 -5.03 16.98
C THR A 195 10.11 -4.56 17.23
N THR A 196 9.89 -3.28 17.50
CA THR A 196 8.55 -2.76 17.86
C THR A 196 8.03 -1.82 16.80
N VAL A 197 6.83 -2.08 16.31
CA VAL A 197 6.07 -1.17 15.45
C VAL A 197 5.50 -0.05 16.30
N LEU A 198 5.78 1.19 15.94
CA LEU A 198 5.30 2.38 16.64
C LEU A 198 4.16 3.06 15.91
N SER A 199 4.18 3.01 14.56
CA SER A 199 3.11 3.55 13.74
C SER A 199 2.87 2.71 12.49
N VAL A 200 1.63 2.74 12.01
CA VAL A 200 1.17 2.10 10.79
C VAL A 200 0.34 3.11 10.02
N THR A 201 0.68 3.34 8.77
CA THR A 201 -0.05 4.26 7.88
C THR A 201 -0.67 3.50 6.74
N VAL A 202 -1.94 3.78 6.44
CA VAL A 202 -2.67 3.18 5.32
C VAL A 202 -2.36 3.99 4.06
N GLU A 203 -1.52 3.46 3.20
CA GLU A 203 -1.19 4.07 1.90
C GLU A 203 -2.34 3.90 0.91
N LYS A 204 -2.81 2.67 0.78
CA LYS A 204 -3.97 2.33 -0.03
C LYS A 204 -4.98 1.57 0.82
N GLY A 205 -6.12 2.17 1.05
CA GLY A 205 -7.18 1.58 1.86
C GLY A 205 -8.15 0.76 1.02
N HIS A 206 -9.24 0.35 1.64
CA HIS A 206 -10.31 -0.43 1.01
C HIS A 206 -11.62 0.34 0.99
N GLY A 207 -12.50 -0.09 0.11
CA GLY A 207 -13.92 0.26 0.07
C GLY A 207 -14.75 -0.98 -0.17
N TYR A 208 -16.02 -0.80 -0.48
CA TYR A 208 -16.98 -1.89 -0.59
C TYR A 208 -17.70 -1.83 -1.93
N LEU A 209 -17.75 -2.97 -2.62
CA LEU A 209 -18.49 -3.15 -3.86
C LEU A 209 -19.78 -3.92 -3.56
N ARG A 210 -20.92 -3.33 -3.89
CA ARG A 210 -22.24 -3.98 -3.87
C ARG A 210 -22.74 -4.14 -5.29
N LEU A 211 -23.24 -5.32 -5.64
CA LEU A 211 -23.98 -5.52 -6.88
C LEU A 211 -25.45 -5.12 -6.68
N VAL A 212 -26.06 -4.59 -7.70
CA VAL A 212 -27.50 -4.30 -7.76
C VAL A 212 -28.10 -4.81 -9.07
N ASN A 213 -29.34 -5.23 -9.02
CA ASN A 213 -30.05 -5.92 -10.12
C ASN A 213 -29.32 -7.20 -10.54
N ASP A 214 -28.86 -7.97 -9.56
CA ASP A 214 -27.98 -9.13 -9.70
C ASP A 214 -28.71 -10.48 -9.69
N GLU A 215 -30.04 -10.50 -9.62
CA GLU A 215 -30.88 -11.70 -9.42
C GLU A 215 -30.60 -12.78 -10.50
N ASN A 216 -30.29 -12.36 -11.72
CA ASN A 216 -30.02 -13.27 -12.84
C ASN A 216 -28.59 -13.83 -12.81
N PHE A 217 -27.72 -13.33 -11.94
CA PHE A 217 -26.31 -13.69 -11.83
C PHE A 217 -25.94 -14.37 -10.52
N ILE A 218 -26.91 -14.59 -9.63
CA ILE A 218 -26.71 -15.30 -8.36
C ILE A 218 -26.19 -16.71 -8.64
N GLY A 219 -25.07 -17.08 -8.00
CA GLY A 219 -24.37 -18.33 -8.27
C GLY A 219 -23.32 -18.26 -9.37
N GLY A 220 -23.26 -17.15 -10.09
CA GLY A 220 -22.20 -16.82 -11.03
C GLY A 220 -20.91 -16.33 -10.37
N TRP A 221 -20.02 -15.78 -11.16
CA TRP A 221 -18.71 -15.31 -10.72
C TRP A 221 -18.52 -13.82 -11.03
N LEU A 222 -17.92 -13.14 -10.06
CA LEU A 222 -17.47 -11.78 -10.11
C LEU A 222 -15.94 -11.79 -10.06
N GLU A 223 -15.29 -11.30 -11.11
CA GLU A 223 -13.85 -11.08 -11.18
C GLU A 223 -13.58 -9.58 -11.11
N ILE A 224 -12.80 -9.15 -10.13
CA ILE A 224 -12.46 -7.75 -9.89
C ILE A 224 -10.98 -7.55 -10.21
N GLY A 225 -10.68 -6.85 -11.31
CA GLY A 225 -9.34 -6.80 -11.85
C GLY A 225 -8.84 -8.20 -12.23
N GLN A 226 -7.60 -8.53 -11.88
CA GLN A 226 -7.02 -9.87 -12.09
C GLN A 226 -6.68 -10.56 -10.77
N GLU A 227 -7.12 -10.01 -9.65
CA GLU A 227 -6.64 -10.37 -8.32
C GLU A 227 -7.71 -11.04 -7.46
N GLN A 228 -8.97 -10.71 -7.66
CA GLN A 228 -10.06 -11.20 -6.82
C GLN A 228 -11.17 -11.84 -7.64
N ILE A 229 -11.50 -13.11 -7.35
CA ILE A 229 -12.60 -13.84 -7.94
C ILE A 229 -13.49 -14.33 -6.81
N VAL A 230 -14.76 -13.91 -6.83
CA VAL A 230 -15.74 -14.26 -5.81
C VAL A 230 -17.04 -14.78 -6.44
N ARG A 231 -17.72 -15.67 -5.74
CA ARG A 231 -19.03 -16.16 -6.18
C ARG A 231 -20.12 -15.14 -5.85
N ILE A 232 -20.99 -14.85 -6.78
CA ILE A 232 -22.09 -13.93 -6.58
C ILE A 232 -23.14 -14.59 -5.66
N THR A 233 -23.47 -13.93 -4.58
CA THR A 233 -24.50 -14.33 -3.61
C THR A 233 -25.49 -13.18 -3.42
N GLU A 234 -26.69 -13.48 -2.92
CA GLU A 234 -27.67 -12.46 -2.58
C GLU A 234 -27.09 -11.43 -1.61
N ASP A 235 -27.37 -10.14 -1.86
CA ASP A 235 -26.95 -9.02 -1.01
C ASP A 235 -25.44 -8.96 -0.70
N MET A 236 -24.61 -9.48 -1.62
CA MET A 236 -23.16 -9.51 -1.37
C MET A 236 -22.58 -8.11 -1.26
N LEU A 237 -21.64 -7.99 -0.33
CA LEU A 237 -20.78 -6.82 -0.15
C LEU A 237 -19.33 -7.28 -0.18
N VAL A 238 -18.57 -6.86 -1.17
CA VAL A 238 -17.18 -7.28 -1.37
C VAL A 238 -16.25 -6.17 -0.95
N THR A 239 -15.31 -6.49 -0.06
CA THR A 239 -14.22 -5.56 0.27
C THR A 239 -13.19 -5.58 -0.86
N VAL A 240 -12.87 -4.41 -1.40
CA VAL A 240 -11.97 -4.23 -2.54
C VAL A 240 -11.02 -3.08 -2.22
N PRO A 241 -9.71 -3.18 -2.50
CA PRO A 241 -8.81 -2.04 -2.37
C PRO A 241 -9.31 -0.84 -3.16
N GLU A 242 -9.08 0.37 -2.68
CA GLU A 242 -9.44 1.58 -3.43
C GLU A 242 -8.73 1.64 -4.78
N GLY A 243 -9.44 2.08 -5.81
CA GLY A 243 -8.89 2.14 -7.16
C GLY A 243 -9.93 2.05 -8.24
N SER A 244 -9.48 1.99 -9.49
CA SER A 244 -10.33 1.81 -10.66
C SER A 244 -10.15 0.39 -11.18
N TYR A 245 -11.25 -0.34 -11.31
CA TYR A 245 -11.25 -1.74 -11.70
C TYR A 245 -12.14 -1.98 -12.90
N GLN A 246 -11.70 -2.89 -13.76
CA GLN A 246 -12.55 -3.61 -14.66
C GLN A 246 -13.12 -4.80 -13.90
N VAL A 247 -14.44 -4.97 -13.96
CA VAL A 247 -15.16 -6.03 -13.27
C VAL A 247 -15.83 -6.89 -14.32
N ASP A 248 -15.52 -8.18 -14.32
CA ASP A 248 -16.10 -9.17 -15.22
C ASP A 248 -17.10 -10.03 -14.46
N ILE A 249 -18.32 -10.08 -14.95
CA ILE A 249 -19.42 -10.91 -14.43
C ILE A 249 -19.66 -12.06 -15.40
N SER A 250 -19.75 -13.28 -14.88
CA SER A 250 -20.02 -14.45 -15.70
C SER A 250 -20.95 -15.44 -15.03
N TYR A 251 -21.98 -15.88 -15.75
CA TYR A 251 -22.89 -16.93 -15.33
C TYR A 251 -23.49 -17.64 -16.54
N ASN A 252 -23.44 -18.96 -16.57
CA ASN A 252 -24.05 -19.82 -17.59
C ASN A 252 -23.73 -19.41 -19.05
N GLY A 253 -22.52 -18.86 -19.28
CA GLY A 253 -22.11 -18.40 -20.59
C GLY A 253 -22.58 -16.99 -20.95
N GLY A 254 -23.33 -16.34 -20.09
CA GLY A 254 -23.67 -14.93 -20.13
C GLY A 254 -22.83 -14.08 -19.22
N GLY A 255 -23.11 -12.79 -19.19
CA GLY A 255 -22.41 -11.80 -18.37
C GLY A 255 -21.88 -10.64 -19.18
N GLY A 256 -20.82 -10.03 -18.69
CA GLY A 256 -20.16 -8.90 -19.34
C GLY A 256 -19.20 -8.17 -18.43
N THR A 257 -18.66 -7.08 -18.95
CA THR A 257 -17.63 -6.30 -18.30
C THR A 257 -18.16 -4.91 -17.96
N LYS A 258 -17.87 -4.45 -16.76
CA LYS A 258 -18.14 -3.10 -16.25
C LYS A 258 -16.87 -2.46 -15.71
N ASN A 259 -16.86 -1.13 -15.64
CA ASN A 259 -15.81 -0.40 -14.94
C ASN A 259 -16.38 0.21 -13.65
N VAL A 260 -15.63 0.15 -12.57
CA VAL A 260 -16.01 0.71 -11.28
C VAL A 260 -14.84 1.45 -10.64
N VAL A 261 -15.15 2.48 -9.87
CA VAL A 261 -14.18 3.19 -9.01
C VAL A 261 -14.57 2.91 -7.57
N ILE A 262 -13.63 2.35 -6.82
CA ILE A 262 -13.78 2.10 -5.39
C ILE A 262 -13.08 3.20 -4.64
N ASN A 263 -13.80 3.90 -3.79
CA ASN A 263 -13.27 4.92 -2.89
C ASN A 263 -13.08 4.33 -1.49
N ARG A 264 -12.09 4.85 -0.78
CA ARG A 264 -11.76 4.40 0.57
C ARG A 264 -12.94 4.61 1.53
N ASN A 265 -13.28 3.55 2.29
CA ASN A 265 -14.35 3.53 3.28
C ASN A 265 -15.76 3.85 2.71
N GLU A 266 -15.95 3.78 1.39
CA GLU A 266 -17.23 4.02 0.75
C GLU A 266 -17.81 2.74 0.14
N GLU A 267 -19.14 2.66 0.11
CA GLU A 267 -19.86 1.64 -0.64
C GLU A 267 -20.13 2.14 -2.05
N THR A 268 -19.69 1.38 -3.05
CA THR A 268 -19.97 1.63 -4.45
C THR A 268 -20.97 0.59 -4.97
N ALA A 269 -22.10 1.05 -5.45
CA ALA A 269 -23.12 0.20 -6.07
C ALA A 269 -22.82 0.02 -7.57
N LEU A 270 -22.72 -1.21 -8.04
CA LEU A 270 -22.53 -1.56 -9.45
C LEU A 270 -23.79 -2.23 -9.98
N ASP A 271 -24.49 -1.53 -10.88
CA ASP A 271 -25.68 -2.07 -11.55
C ASP A 271 -25.25 -3.03 -12.68
N ILE A 272 -25.71 -4.29 -12.59
CA ILE A 272 -25.43 -5.34 -13.57
C ILE A 272 -26.71 -5.86 -14.27
N GLY A 273 -27.86 -5.25 -14.02
CA GLY A 273 -29.14 -5.67 -14.60
C GLY A 273 -29.27 -5.50 -16.11
N ASP A 274 -28.40 -4.70 -16.73
CA ASP A 274 -28.33 -4.51 -18.19
C ASP A 274 -27.40 -5.52 -18.89
N LEU A 275 -26.72 -6.40 -18.13
CA LEU A 275 -25.87 -7.42 -18.72
C LEU A 275 -26.70 -8.54 -19.34
N GLU A 276 -26.21 -9.06 -20.48
CA GLU A 276 -26.91 -10.07 -21.24
C GLU A 276 -26.88 -11.43 -20.52
N VAL A 277 -28.06 -11.98 -20.23
CA VAL A 277 -28.22 -13.36 -19.76
C VAL A 277 -28.32 -14.25 -20.99
N ALA A 278 -27.19 -14.84 -21.41
CA ALA A 278 -27.19 -15.72 -22.56
C ALA A 278 -27.69 -17.12 -22.22
N GLU A 279 -28.17 -17.86 -23.24
CA GLU A 279 -28.40 -19.30 -23.09
C GLU A 279 -27.07 -19.98 -22.73
N ALA A 280 -27.11 -20.93 -21.79
CA ALA A 280 -25.96 -21.67 -21.32
C ALA A 280 -25.20 -22.32 -22.50
N LYS A 281 -23.93 -21.98 -22.66
CA LYS A 281 -23.01 -22.63 -23.60
C LYS A 281 -22.12 -23.59 -22.83
N TYR A 282 -21.70 -24.66 -23.47
CA TYR A 282 -20.90 -25.70 -22.84
C TYR A 282 -19.63 -25.96 -23.62
N GLY A 283 -18.54 -26.24 -22.90
CA GLY A 283 -17.28 -26.68 -23.45
C GLY A 283 -16.86 -28.01 -22.85
N MET A 284 -16.19 -28.85 -23.63
CA MET A 284 -15.57 -30.10 -23.14
C MET A 284 -14.15 -29.85 -22.70
N VAL A 285 -13.83 -30.22 -21.47
CA VAL A 285 -12.49 -30.07 -20.90
C VAL A 285 -11.90 -31.42 -20.57
N LEU A 286 -10.71 -31.70 -21.09
CA LEU A 286 -9.94 -32.90 -20.77
C LEU A 286 -8.82 -32.52 -19.81
N PHE A 287 -8.79 -33.16 -18.64
CA PHE A 287 -7.78 -32.94 -17.63
C PHE A 287 -6.66 -33.98 -17.70
N SER A 288 -5.42 -33.53 -17.66
CA SER A 288 -4.22 -34.36 -17.54
C SER A 288 -3.65 -34.12 -16.14
N MET A 289 -3.66 -35.20 -15.31
CA MET A 289 -3.30 -35.11 -13.90
C MET A 289 -1.90 -35.63 -13.63
N ASN A 290 -1.06 -34.89 -12.92
CA ASN A 290 0.22 -35.33 -12.40
C ASN A 290 0.30 -35.06 -10.88
N PRO A 291 0.27 -36.08 -10.01
CA PRO A 291 0.28 -37.52 -10.30
C PRO A 291 -1.06 -38.02 -10.90
N SER A 292 -1.00 -39.10 -11.68
CA SER A 292 -2.14 -39.67 -12.42
C SER A 292 -3.29 -40.20 -11.54
N GLY A 293 -3.07 -40.34 -10.25
CA GLY A 293 -4.09 -40.76 -9.27
C GLY A 293 -4.68 -39.61 -8.45
N ALA A 294 -4.42 -38.36 -8.81
CA ALA A 294 -4.97 -37.22 -8.09
C ALA A 294 -6.48 -37.14 -8.25
N GLU A 295 -7.15 -36.81 -7.16
CA GLU A 295 -8.59 -36.50 -7.14
C GLU A 295 -8.82 -35.10 -7.70
N LEU A 296 -9.86 -34.96 -8.53
CA LEU A 296 -10.29 -33.71 -9.11
C LEU A 296 -11.67 -33.32 -8.56
N TYR A 297 -11.81 -32.08 -8.14
CA TYR A 297 -13.10 -31.47 -7.78
C TYR A 297 -13.32 -30.22 -8.62
N ILE A 298 -14.51 -30.07 -9.14
CA ILE A 298 -14.96 -28.91 -9.92
C ILE A 298 -16.19 -28.34 -9.25
N ASP A 299 -16.15 -27.06 -8.89
CA ASP A 299 -17.22 -26.35 -8.16
C ASP A 299 -17.70 -27.13 -6.92
N GLY A 300 -16.76 -27.77 -6.22
CA GLY A 300 -17.02 -28.57 -5.02
C GLY A 300 -17.53 -29.98 -5.25
N SER A 301 -17.76 -30.41 -6.51
CA SER A 301 -18.19 -31.76 -6.88
C SER A 301 -17.03 -32.59 -7.40
N GLN A 302 -16.88 -33.83 -6.94
CA GLN A 302 -15.85 -34.73 -7.45
C GLN A 302 -16.11 -35.08 -8.91
N ALA A 303 -15.06 -35.02 -9.73
CA ALA A 303 -15.10 -35.27 -11.16
C ALA A 303 -14.07 -36.35 -11.57
N ASP A 304 -14.37 -37.12 -12.63
CA ASP A 304 -13.46 -38.11 -13.17
C ASP A 304 -12.58 -37.48 -14.26
N PRO A 305 -11.27 -37.23 -13.99
CA PRO A 305 -10.38 -36.60 -14.96
C PRO A 305 -10.02 -37.50 -16.13
N SER A 306 -10.35 -38.81 -16.09
CA SER A 306 -10.07 -39.75 -17.17
C SER A 306 -11.01 -39.59 -18.37
N GLN A 307 -12.10 -38.84 -18.20
CA GLN A 307 -13.09 -38.58 -19.25
C GLN A 307 -13.16 -37.07 -19.53
N PRO A 308 -13.55 -36.70 -20.78
CA PRO A 308 -13.88 -35.30 -21.05
C PRO A 308 -15.05 -34.82 -20.18
N ILE A 309 -14.89 -33.72 -19.51
CA ILE A 309 -15.89 -33.14 -18.60
C ILE A 309 -16.57 -31.98 -19.34
N THR A 310 -17.88 -32.00 -19.41
CA THR A 310 -18.66 -30.91 -19.98
C THR A 310 -18.88 -29.85 -18.90
N LEU A 311 -18.40 -28.64 -19.13
CA LEU A 311 -18.55 -27.51 -18.23
C LEU A 311 -19.27 -26.36 -18.95
N GLU A 312 -20.06 -25.58 -18.23
CA GLU A 312 -20.65 -24.38 -18.78
C GLU A 312 -19.56 -23.33 -19.11
N TYR A 313 -19.83 -22.41 -20.02
CA TYR A 313 -18.93 -21.27 -20.20
C TYR A 313 -18.95 -20.40 -18.96
N GLY A 314 -17.78 -20.01 -18.48
CA GLY A 314 -17.66 -19.26 -17.25
C GLY A 314 -16.40 -19.61 -16.49
N ILE A 315 -16.40 -19.27 -15.22
CA ILE A 315 -15.31 -19.55 -14.28
C ILE A 315 -15.71 -20.72 -13.40
N HIS A 316 -14.82 -21.73 -13.31
CA HIS A 316 -15.01 -22.92 -12.49
C HIS A 316 -13.87 -23.04 -11.49
N GLN A 317 -14.19 -23.31 -10.23
CA GLN A 317 -13.17 -23.61 -9.22
C GLN A 317 -12.69 -25.04 -9.39
N ILE A 318 -11.38 -25.21 -9.55
CA ILE A 318 -10.71 -26.51 -9.67
C ILE A 318 -9.93 -26.77 -8.39
N ILE A 319 -10.18 -27.91 -7.76
CA ILE A 319 -9.39 -28.38 -6.63
C ILE A 319 -8.83 -29.74 -6.98
N ALA A 320 -7.50 -29.90 -6.88
CA ALA A 320 -6.82 -31.16 -7.08
C ALA A 320 -6.09 -31.60 -5.81
N LYS A 321 -6.18 -32.91 -5.47
CA LYS A 321 -5.59 -33.48 -4.25
C LYS A 321 -4.96 -34.84 -4.54
N ALA A 322 -3.81 -35.11 -3.92
CA ALA A 322 -3.19 -36.44 -3.92
C ALA A 322 -2.41 -36.61 -2.62
N ASP A 323 -2.31 -37.89 -2.15
CA ASP A 323 -1.54 -38.21 -0.95
C ASP A 323 -0.06 -37.89 -1.16
N GLY A 324 0.55 -37.14 -0.22
CA GLY A 324 1.96 -36.75 -0.30
C GLY A 324 2.21 -35.54 -1.21
N TYR A 325 1.16 -34.85 -1.65
CA TYR A 325 1.24 -33.65 -2.47
C TYR A 325 0.45 -32.50 -1.82
N LYS A 326 0.87 -31.29 -2.12
CA LYS A 326 0.13 -30.05 -1.72
C LYS A 326 -1.16 -29.98 -2.54
N SER A 327 -2.29 -29.69 -1.87
CA SER A 327 -3.55 -29.46 -2.56
C SER A 327 -3.45 -28.20 -3.43
N LEU A 328 -3.94 -28.28 -4.67
CA LEU A 328 -4.02 -27.16 -5.61
C LEU A 328 -5.45 -26.66 -5.67
N THR A 329 -5.63 -25.34 -5.56
CA THR A 329 -6.92 -24.67 -5.84
C THR A 329 -6.66 -23.62 -6.89
N GLN A 330 -7.37 -23.70 -8.02
CA GLN A 330 -7.25 -22.75 -9.13
C GLN A 330 -8.64 -22.46 -9.73
N TYR A 331 -8.71 -21.43 -10.57
CA TYR A 331 -9.89 -21.09 -11.34
C TYR A 331 -9.63 -21.32 -12.83
N LEU A 332 -10.53 -22.04 -13.47
CA LEU A 332 -10.52 -22.33 -14.90
C LEU A 332 -11.61 -21.51 -15.59
N ARG A 333 -11.22 -20.71 -16.57
CA ARG A 333 -12.18 -20.02 -17.46
C ARG A 333 -12.46 -20.90 -18.67
N VAL A 334 -13.69 -21.34 -18.82
CA VAL A 334 -14.20 -22.05 -20.02
C VAL A 334 -14.86 -21.04 -20.94
N ALA A 335 -14.27 -20.84 -22.13
CA ALA A 335 -14.74 -19.85 -23.11
C ALA A 335 -14.74 -20.41 -24.56
N GLN A 336 -14.48 -21.70 -24.73
CA GLN A 336 -14.39 -22.37 -26.03
C GLN A 336 -14.97 -23.78 -25.96
N GLU A 337 -15.32 -24.36 -27.12
CA GLU A 337 -16.00 -25.64 -27.20
C GLU A 337 -15.19 -26.83 -26.69
N SER A 338 -13.85 -26.74 -26.69
CA SER A 338 -12.98 -27.79 -26.14
C SER A 338 -11.64 -27.21 -25.68
N ALA A 339 -11.10 -27.79 -24.60
CA ALA A 339 -9.79 -27.43 -24.05
C ALA A 339 -9.11 -28.65 -23.40
N GLY A 340 -7.77 -28.65 -23.37
CA GLY A 340 -6.96 -29.52 -22.51
C GLY A 340 -6.38 -28.69 -21.35
N VAL A 341 -6.39 -29.25 -20.16
CA VAL A 341 -5.85 -28.61 -18.94
C VAL A 341 -4.90 -29.59 -18.27
N ASP A 342 -3.63 -29.18 -18.13
CA ASP A 342 -2.64 -29.93 -17.40
C ASP A 342 -2.60 -29.47 -15.94
N VAL A 343 -2.80 -30.40 -15.01
CA VAL A 343 -2.77 -30.15 -13.55
C VAL A 343 -1.59 -30.87 -12.93
N GLU A 344 -0.64 -30.12 -12.40
CA GLU A 344 0.55 -30.65 -11.73
C GLU A 344 0.52 -30.26 -10.25
N LEU A 345 0.72 -31.26 -9.37
CA LEU A 345 0.78 -31.06 -7.93
C LEU A 345 2.21 -31.12 -7.43
N ASP A 346 2.58 -30.20 -6.57
CA ASP A 346 3.86 -30.19 -5.87
C ASP A 346 3.89 -31.22 -4.74
N LYS A 347 5.00 -31.96 -4.61
CA LYS A 347 5.21 -32.85 -3.46
C LYS A 347 5.34 -32.06 -2.17
N VAL A 348 4.82 -32.64 -1.09
CA VAL A 348 5.10 -32.13 0.26
C VAL A 348 6.54 -32.48 0.59
N ASP A 349 7.41 -31.50 0.83
CA ASP A 349 8.76 -31.70 1.31
C ASP A 349 8.72 -32.43 2.67
N SER A 350 9.38 -33.56 2.80
CA SER A 350 9.37 -34.38 4.01
C SER A 350 10.26 -33.87 5.14
N ASP A 351 10.77 -32.65 5.04
CA ASP A 351 11.61 -32.00 6.05
C ASP A 351 11.03 -30.64 6.43
N SER A 352 9.98 -30.66 7.24
CA SER A 352 9.70 -29.64 8.26
C SER A 352 8.41 -29.98 8.98
N ASP A 353 8.53 -30.58 10.16
CA ASP A 353 7.54 -30.37 11.22
C ASP A 353 7.53 -28.87 11.54
N SER A 354 6.49 -28.18 11.14
CA SER A 354 5.77 -27.12 11.86
C SER A 354 4.97 -26.23 10.90
N ASP A 355 3.70 -26.15 11.22
CA ASP A 355 2.76 -25.07 10.98
C ASP A 355 2.25 -24.79 9.58
N GLU A 356 1.00 -25.16 9.49
CA GLU A 356 -0.08 -24.69 8.65
C GLU A 356 -0.03 -23.18 8.41
N SER A 357 0.15 -22.72 7.18
CA SER A 357 -0.73 -21.67 6.62
C SER A 357 -0.29 -21.19 5.25
N THR A 358 -1.27 -20.86 4.47
CA THR A 358 -1.35 -19.84 3.44
C THR A 358 -0.86 -20.14 2.04
N GLY A 359 -1.83 -19.96 1.19
CA GLY A 359 -1.77 -20.03 -0.25
C GLY A 359 -0.68 -19.18 -0.89
N SER A 360 0.10 -19.86 -1.70
CA SER A 360 0.96 -19.24 -2.68
C SER A 360 0.22 -19.17 -4.01
N SER A 361 -0.10 -17.97 -4.45
CA SER A 361 -0.58 -17.72 -5.81
C SER A 361 0.59 -17.84 -6.78
N ALA A 362 0.74 -19.01 -7.39
CA ALA A 362 1.60 -19.16 -8.56
C ALA A 362 0.80 -18.84 -9.81
N SER A 363 1.17 -17.77 -10.50
CA SER A 363 0.65 -17.45 -11.82
C SER A 363 1.17 -18.46 -12.84
N THR A 364 0.31 -19.34 -13.32
CA THR A 364 0.60 -20.18 -14.48
C THR A 364 -0.17 -19.69 -15.68
N SER A 365 0.57 -19.28 -16.72
CA SER A 365 0.04 -18.97 -18.03
C SER A 365 -0.50 -20.23 -18.69
N SER A 366 -1.80 -20.34 -18.86
CA SER A 366 -2.40 -21.37 -19.71
C SER A 366 -2.16 -21.03 -21.17
N THR A 367 -1.26 -21.74 -21.82
CA THR A 367 -1.10 -21.69 -23.28
C THR A 367 -2.13 -22.62 -23.90
N ALA A 368 -3.21 -22.06 -24.43
CA ALA A 368 -4.15 -22.81 -25.26
C ALA A 368 -3.51 -23.04 -26.64
N THR A 369 -3.14 -24.29 -26.93
CA THR A 369 -2.72 -24.68 -28.26
C THR A 369 -3.95 -24.94 -29.12
N SER A 370 -4.24 -24.04 -30.04
CA SER A 370 -5.28 -24.24 -31.06
C SER A 370 -4.80 -25.27 -32.09
N ALA A 371 -5.45 -26.40 -32.15
CA ALA A 371 -5.33 -27.31 -33.28
C ALA A 371 -6.32 -26.88 -34.37
N THR A 372 -5.80 -26.62 -35.55
CA THR A 372 -6.49 -26.35 -36.81
C THR A 372 -7.25 -27.58 -37.31
#